data_6c59da1c44c84b2be7e4229ddd914967
#
_entry.id   6c59da1c44c84b2be7e4229ddd914967
#
_cell.length_a   1.000
_cell.length_b   1.000
_cell.length_c   1.000
_cell.angle_alpha   90.00
_cell.angle_beta   90.00
_cell.angle_gamma   90.00
#
_symmetry.space_group_name_H-M   'P 1'
#
loop_
_entity.id
_entity.type
_entity.pdbx_description
1 polymer ?
#
loop_
_entity_poly.entity_id
_entity_poly.type
_entity_poly.pdbx_seq_one_letter_code
_entity_poly.pdbx_strand_id
1 'polypeptide(L)'
;QNAGDWSGESVELSDDGSVVMIAGRSAGAGAGQIRLFTYSNNTWTQKGSDLNGEAAGDFSGWSTSLSANGNIVAIGAVGNDGNGQSSGHVRVYSFFGTDWIQVGADIDGAQANDACGSAASLSADGTILAVGTYRYGIPNDTVKPGSVQVWDLTTPLANRNEVATGLAVYPQPAVDFVNIETTSGTLESVSLYNTRGEHVLTSYEAQLKLQDIASGLYILQLETSEGVYRQKLIIQ
;
A
#
# COMPACT_ATOMS: atom_id res chain seq x y z
N GLN A 1 -4.51 22.51 -4.43
CA GLN A 1 -5.69 22.17 -3.64
C GLN A 1 -6.78 23.19 -3.89
N ASN A 2 -8.02 22.73 -3.89
CA ASN A 2 -9.19 23.56 -4.14
C ASN A 2 -9.90 23.92 -2.81
N ALA A 3 -10.71 24.96 -2.86
CA ALA A 3 -11.56 25.29 -1.72
C ALA A 3 -12.54 24.12 -1.48
N GLY A 4 -12.62 23.63 -0.25
CA GLY A 4 -13.48 22.53 0.13
C GLY A 4 -12.83 21.14 0.13
N ASP A 5 -11.56 21.00 -0.23
CA ASP A 5 -10.83 19.72 -0.18
C ASP A 5 -10.58 19.21 1.26
N TRP A 6 -10.74 20.10 2.26
CA TRP A 6 -10.50 19.82 3.68
C TRP A 6 -9.08 19.26 3.96
N SER A 7 -8.10 19.74 3.21
CA SER A 7 -6.71 19.33 3.40
C SER A 7 -6.21 19.71 4.79
N GLY A 8 -5.63 18.74 5.49
CA GLY A 8 -5.19 18.88 6.87
C GLY A 8 -6.22 18.38 7.89
N GLU A 9 -7.30 17.74 7.47
CA GLU A 9 -8.25 17.09 8.39
C GLU A 9 -7.59 15.93 9.16
N SER A 10 -6.71 15.19 8.51
CA SER A 10 -5.78 14.27 9.16
C SER A 10 -4.34 14.64 8.80
N VAL A 11 -3.46 14.67 9.79
CA VAL A 11 -2.03 14.95 9.65
C VAL A 11 -1.26 14.01 10.56
N GLU A 12 -0.23 13.38 10.04
CA GLU A 12 0.68 12.54 10.80
C GLU A 12 2.14 12.83 10.45
N LEU A 13 3.04 12.59 11.40
CA LEU A 13 4.48 12.70 11.24
C LEU A 13 5.15 11.33 11.42
N SER A 14 6.25 11.10 10.70
CA SER A 14 7.20 10.04 11.06
C SER A 14 7.80 10.31 12.44
N ASP A 15 8.34 9.27 13.09
CA ASP A 15 8.90 9.39 14.45
C ASP A 15 10.02 10.44 14.57
N ASP A 16 10.79 10.59 13.50
CA ASP A 16 11.89 11.58 13.42
C ASP A 16 11.43 12.97 12.95
N GLY A 17 10.15 13.12 12.60
CA GLY A 17 9.56 14.35 12.07
C GLY A 17 10.02 14.71 10.65
N SER A 18 10.71 13.83 9.95
CA SER A 18 11.23 14.10 8.60
C SER A 18 10.20 13.89 7.50
N VAL A 19 9.12 13.16 7.76
CA VAL A 19 8.02 12.93 6.82
C VAL A 19 6.71 13.40 7.42
N VAL A 20 5.93 14.17 6.66
CA VAL A 20 4.55 14.54 7.02
C VAL A 20 3.57 13.96 6.01
N MET A 21 2.49 13.37 6.50
CA MET A 21 1.32 12.95 5.73
C MET A 21 0.16 13.91 5.97
N ILE A 22 -0.52 14.30 4.92
CA ILE A 22 -1.64 15.24 4.95
C ILE A 22 -2.79 14.65 4.13
N ALA A 23 -3.93 14.44 4.76
CA ALA A 23 -5.14 13.96 4.09
C ALA A 23 -6.18 15.07 3.91
N GLY A 24 -6.93 14.98 2.81
CA GLY A 24 -8.07 15.82 2.46
C GLY A 24 -9.17 14.94 1.87
N ARG A 25 -9.99 14.32 2.70
CA ARG A 25 -10.99 13.34 2.28
C ARG A 25 -12.10 13.90 1.38
N SER A 26 -12.28 15.20 1.34
CA SER A 26 -13.28 15.85 0.48
C SER A 26 -12.73 16.26 -0.89
N ALA A 27 -11.44 16.08 -1.16
CA ALA A 27 -10.84 16.35 -2.46
C ALA A 27 -11.50 15.50 -3.56
N GLY A 28 -11.58 16.04 -4.78
CA GLY A 28 -12.13 15.29 -5.92
C GLY A 28 -13.58 14.88 -5.76
N ALA A 29 -14.45 15.77 -5.27
CA ALA A 29 -15.87 15.49 -4.97
C ALA A 29 -16.05 14.37 -3.91
N GLY A 30 -15.12 14.32 -2.94
CA GLY A 30 -15.14 13.31 -1.89
C GLY A 30 -14.46 12.00 -2.26
N ALA A 31 -13.73 11.93 -3.37
CA ALA A 31 -12.87 10.78 -3.62
C ALA A 31 -11.79 10.66 -2.54
N GLY A 32 -11.26 11.79 -2.11
CA GLY A 32 -10.19 11.91 -1.13
C GLY A 32 -8.81 11.93 -1.77
N GLN A 33 -7.86 12.59 -1.10
CA GLN A 33 -6.48 12.72 -1.54
C GLN A 33 -5.54 12.75 -0.35
N ILE A 34 -4.47 11.99 -0.42
CA ILE A 34 -3.40 11.99 0.57
C ILE A 34 -2.10 12.38 -0.09
N ARG A 35 -1.35 13.27 0.55
CA ARG A 35 -0.03 13.71 0.10
C ARG A 35 0.97 13.60 1.21
N LEU A 36 2.17 13.16 0.84
CA LEU A 36 3.28 13.08 1.78
C LEU A 36 4.40 14.00 1.33
N PHE A 37 5.13 14.52 2.30
CA PHE A 37 6.27 15.41 2.06
C PHE A 37 7.42 14.98 2.95
N THR A 38 8.64 15.08 2.43
CA THR A 38 9.88 14.86 3.18
C THR A 38 10.56 16.21 3.44
N TYR A 39 11.03 16.41 4.67
CA TYR A 39 11.82 17.56 5.06
C TYR A 39 13.31 17.28 4.91
N SER A 40 13.97 18.05 4.07
CA SER A 40 15.41 17.97 3.92
C SER A 40 15.95 19.35 3.47
N ASN A 41 17.17 19.68 3.90
CA ASN A 41 17.82 20.95 3.55
C ASN A 41 16.93 22.19 3.80
N ASN A 42 16.21 22.20 4.93
CA ASN A 42 15.27 23.26 5.32
C ASN A 42 14.09 23.47 4.36
N THR A 43 13.72 22.43 3.61
CA THR A 43 12.63 22.51 2.63
C THR A 43 11.79 21.23 2.68
N TRP A 44 10.47 21.40 2.57
CA TRP A 44 9.55 20.29 2.35
C TRP A 44 9.42 20.02 0.85
N THR A 45 9.69 18.80 0.44
CA THR A 45 9.49 18.32 -0.94
C THR A 45 8.50 17.19 -0.96
N GLN A 46 7.64 17.12 -1.97
CA GLN A 46 6.65 16.05 -2.05
C GLN A 46 7.34 14.71 -2.21
N LYS A 47 6.83 13.72 -1.45
CA LYS A 47 7.32 12.34 -1.42
C LYS A 47 6.40 11.46 -2.24
N GLY A 48 6.76 11.19 -3.47
CA GLY A 48 5.96 10.41 -4.41
C GLY A 48 4.77 11.19 -4.98
N SER A 49 3.94 10.49 -5.72
CA SER A 49 2.69 11.00 -6.30
C SER A 49 1.58 11.11 -5.24
N ASP A 50 0.53 11.85 -5.57
CA ASP A 50 -0.68 11.92 -4.77
C ASP A 50 -1.36 10.54 -4.69
N LEU A 51 -1.76 10.12 -3.50
CA LEU A 51 -2.59 8.93 -3.30
C LEU A 51 -4.05 9.35 -3.31
N ASN A 52 -4.73 9.06 -4.42
CA ASN A 52 -6.12 9.46 -4.63
C ASN A 52 -7.07 8.30 -4.34
N GLY A 53 -8.28 8.63 -3.86
CA GLY A 53 -9.39 7.69 -3.81
C GLY A 53 -9.86 7.31 -5.22
N GLU A 54 -10.59 6.21 -5.34
CA GLU A 54 -10.99 5.64 -6.64
C GLU A 54 -12.18 6.36 -7.25
N ALA A 55 -13.16 6.68 -6.40
CA ALA A 55 -14.41 7.28 -6.86
C ALA A 55 -14.88 8.41 -5.94
N ALA A 56 -15.69 9.30 -6.51
CA ALA A 56 -16.35 10.35 -5.74
C ALA A 56 -17.23 9.74 -4.63
N GLY A 57 -17.05 10.23 -3.40
CA GLY A 57 -17.79 9.73 -2.25
C GLY A 57 -17.12 8.59 -1.47
N ASP A 58 -15.94 8.12 -1.89
CA ASP A 58 -15.19 7.09 -1.17
C ASP A 58 -14.61 7.60 0.15
N PHE A 59 -14.35 8.91 0.22
CA PHE A 59 -13.74 9.57 1.38
C PHE A 59 -12.39 8.96 1.78
N SER A 60 -11.54 8.64 0.80
CA SER A 60 -10.18 8.16 1.04
C SER A 60 -9.41 9.17 1.90
N GLY A 61 -8.77 8.69 2.97
CA GLY A 61 -8.20 9.54 4.02
C GLY A 61 -9.14 9.81 5.20
N TRP A 62 -10.27 9.08 5.28
CA TRP A 62 -11.13 9.12 6.47
C TRP A 62 -10.36 8.72 7.74
N SER A 63 -9.57 7.68 7.65
CA SER A 63 -8.55 7.33 8.62
C SER A 63 -7.21 7.15 7.91
N THR A 64 -6.15 7.49 8.58
CA THR A 64 -4.78 7.33 8.06
C THR A 64 -3.89 6.77 9.14
N SER A 65 -2.81 6.10 8.74
CA SER A 65 -1.73 5.74 9.65
C SER A 65 -0.42 5.65 8.90
N LEU A 66 0.65 6.18 9.53
CA LEU A 66 1.99 6.27 8.97
C LEU A 66 2.95 5.42 9.83
N SER A 67 3.83 4.64 9.20
CA SER A 67 4.92 3.95 9.91
C SER A 67 5.95 4.94 10.45
N ALA A 68 6.69 4.54 11.49
CA ALA A 68 7.70 5.36 12.16
C ALA A 68 8.73 5.97 11.18
N ASN A 69 9.11 5.24 10.16
CA ASN A 69 10.07 5.69 9.14
C ASN A 69 9.44 6.48 7.98
N GLY A 70 8.12 6.70 8.00
CA GLY A 70 7.41 7.43 6.95
C GLY A 70 7.38 6.76 5.58
N ASN A 71 7.55 5.42 5.50
CA ASN A 71 7.61 4.69 4.24
C ASN A 71 6.43 3.74 4.01
N ILE A 72 5.57 3.53 4.99
CA ILE A 72 4.36 2.72 4.85
C ILE A 72 3.18 3.55 5.35
N VAL A 73 2.10 3.58 4.57
CA VAL A 73 0.87 4.27 4.93
C VAL A 73 -0.32 3.34 4.76
N ALA A 74 -1.26 3.40 5.70
CA ALA A 74 -2.57 2.79 5.59
C ALA A 74 -3.62 3.90 5.48
N ILE A 75 -4.57 3.73 4.55
CA ILE A 75 -5.57 4.75 4.21
C ILE A 75 -6.95 4.09 4.18
N GLY A 76 -7.84 4.55 5.03
CA GLY A 76 -9.23 4.11 5.06
C GLY A 76 -10.13 4.98 4.19
N ALA A 77 -11.09 4.35 3.51
CA ALA A 77 -12.09 4.96 2.64
C ALA A 77 -13.47 4.35 2.94
N VAL A 78 -14.17 4.92 3.90
CA VAL A 78 -15.42 4.35 4.46
C VAL A 78 -16.59 4.34 3.49
N GLY A 79 -16.55 5.18 2.47
CA GLY A 79 -17.60 5.29 1.45
C GLY A 79 -17.39 4.38 0.26
N ASN A 80 -16.28 3.67 0.15
CA ASN A 80 -16.01 2.80 -0.99
C ASN A 80 -17.04 1.67 -1.12
N ASP A 81 -17.40 1.35 -2.37
CA ASP A 81 -18.51 0.47 -2.72
C ASP A 81 -18.04 -0.94 -3.19
N GLY A 82 -16.79 -1.34 -2.96
CA GLY A 82 -16.17 -2.56 -3.48
C GLY A 82 -16.97 -3.84 -3.20
N ASN A 83 -17.50 -4.01 -1.99
CA ASN A 83 -18.39 -5.12 -1.60
C ASN A 83 -19.84 -4.66 -1.32
N GLY A 84 -20.27 -3.59 -1.97
CA GLY A 84 -21.58 -2.98 -1.83
C GLY A 84 -21.51 -1.59 -1.21
N GLN A 85 -22.64 -0.85 -1.30
CA GLN A 85 -22.70 0.55 -0.92
C GLN A 85 -22.06 0.80 0.46
N SER A 86 -21.07 1.68 0.50
CA SER A 86 -20.33 2.05 1.72
C SER A 86 -19.84 0.85 2.54
N SER A 87 -19.41 -0.23 1.86
CA SER A 87 -18.72 -1.34 2.54
C SER A 87 -17.43 -0.85 3.18
N GLY A 88 -16.80 0.12 2.54
CA GLY A 88 -15.52 0.70 2.92
C GLY A 88 -14.35 -0.24 2.65
N HIS A 89 -13.15 0.33 2.63
CA HIS A 89 -11.90 -0.44 2.54
C HIS A 89 -10.73 0.25 3.24
N VAL A 90 -9.62 -0.47 3.37
CA VAL A 90 -8.31 0.08 3.68
C VAL A 90 -7.32 -0.33 2.60
N ARG A 91 -6.53 0.62 2.12
CA ARG A 91 -5.38 0.40 1.26
C ARG A 91 -4.10 0.69 1.99
N VAL A 92 -3.11 -0.13 1.74
CA VAL A 92 -1.76 0.04 2.27
C VAL A 92 -0.82 0.36 1.11
N TYR A 93 0.03 1.35 1.30
CA TYR A 93 1.07 1.71 0.33
C TYR A 93 2.43 1.71 0.98
N SER A 94 3.45 1.27 0.24
CA SER A 94 4.85 1.40 0.61
C SER A 94 5.54 2.35 -0.36
N PHE A 95 6.36 3.27 0.18
CA PHE A 95 7.19 4.15 -0.63
C PHE A 95 8.36 3.37 -1.21
N PHE A 96 8.49 3.43 -2.52
CA PHE A 96 9.46 2.64 -3.22
C PHE A 96 10.19 3.45 -4.28
N GLY A 97 11.52 3.54 -4.14
CA GLY A 97 12.33 4.34 -5.03
C GLY A 97 11.91 5.82 -5.05
N THR A 98 10.99 6.16 -5.93
CA THR A 98 10.51 7.54 -6.12
C THR A 98 9.01 7.70 -5.93
N ASP A 99 8.26 6.60 -5.72
CA ASP A 99 6.80 6.66 -5.68
C ASP A 99 6.18 5.64 -4.72
N TRP A 100 4.87 5.74 -4.53
CA TRP A 100 4.07 4.85 -3.70
C TRP A 100 3.56 3.67 -4.50
N ILE A 101 3.67 2.49 -3.91
CA ILE A 101 3.16 1.23 -4.49
C ILE A 101 2.20 0.61 -3.50
N GLN A 102 1.03 0.21 -3.96
CA GLN A 102 0.08 -0.50 -3.12
C GLN A 102 0.62 -1.87 -2.71
N VAL A 103 0.50 -2.17 -1.43
CA VAL A 103 0.92 -3.44 -0.82
C VAL A 103 -0.29 -4.35 -0.69
N GLY A 104 -0.34 -5.38 -1.51
CA GLY A 104 -1.46 -6.34 -1.51
C GLY A 104 -2.75 -5.78 -2.13
N ALA A 105 -3.84 -6.52 -1.93
CA ALA A 105 -5.19 -6.12 -2.34
C ALA A 105 -5.83 -5.18 -1.31
N ASP A 106 -6.94 -4.57 -1.68
CA ASP A 106 -7.77 -3.81 -0.78
C ASP A 106 -8.28 -4.69 0.36
N ILE A 107 -8.31 -4.14 1.56
CA ILE A 107 -8.92 -4.77 2.73
C ILE A 107 -10.37 -4.27 2.79
N ASP A 108 -11.25 -4.98 2.13
CA ASP A 108 -12.65 -4.57 1.96
C ASP A 108 -13.51 -4.92 3.17
N GLY A 109 -14.54 -4.11 3.40
CA GLY A 109 -15.65 -4.46 4.26
C GLY A 109 -16.39 -5.69 3.72
N ALA A 110 -16.93 -6.51 4.61
CA ALA A 110 -17.57 -7.78 4.25
C ALA A 110 -18.89 -7.59 3.49
N GLN A 111 -19.60 -6.49 3.76
CA GLN A 111 -20.94 -6.22 3.22
C GLN A 111 -21.23 -4.72 3.17
N ALA A 112 -22.29 -4.38 2.44
CA ALA A 112 -22.76 -3.01 2.35
C ALA A 112 -23.00 -2.35 3.73
N ASN A 113 -22.61 -1.10 3.84
CA ASN A 113 -22.73 -0.24 5.03
C ASN A 113 -21.86 -0.65 6.23
N ASP A 114 -20.87 -1.51 6.06
CA ASP A 114 -19.94 -1.86 7.14
C ASP A 114 -19.01 -0.69 7.52
N ALA A 115 -18.67 0.16 6.55
CA ALA A 115 -17.75 1.28 6.72
C ALA A 115 -16.36 0.82 7.24
N CYS A 116 -15.81 -0.22 6.60
CA CYS A 116 -14.44 -0.68 6.84
C CYS A 116 -13.45 0.46 6.60
N GLY A 117 -12.38 0.52 7.38
CA GLY A 117 -11.44 1.63 7.33
C GLY A 117 -11.90 2.88 8.09
N SER A 118 -12.90 2.74 8.96
CA SER A 118 -13.29 3.82 9.90
C SER A 118 -12.17 4.17 10.89
N ALA A 119 -11.28 3.24 11.14
CA ALA A 119 -10.02 3.43 11.84
C ALA A 119 -8.95 2.52 11.22
N ALA A 120 -7.73 3.02 11.13
CA ALA A 120 -6.56 2.26 10.71
C ALA A 120 -5.39 2.63 11.61
N SER A 121 -4.58 1.63 12.00
CA SER A 121 -3.39 1.85 12.82
C SER A 121 -2.30 0.87 12.44
N LEU A 122 -1.14 1.39 12.02
CA LEU A 122 0.06 0.62 11.75
C LEU A 122 0.94 0.49 12.99
N SER A 123 1.65 -0.63 13.10
CA SER A 123 2.80 -0.72 13.99
C SER A 123 3.92 0.22 13.52
N ALA A 124 4.84 0.57 14.43
CA ALA A 124 5.94 1.49 14.14
C ALA A 124 6.79 1.04 12.94
N ASP A 125 7.04 -0.24 12.80
CA ASP A 125 7.77 -0.85 11.69
C ASP A 125 6.91 -1.03 10.42
N GLY A 126 5.60 -0.77 10.49
CA GLY A 126 4.66 -0.90 9.39
C GLY A 126 4.31 -2.35 9.02
N THR A 127 4.65 -3.33 9.86
CA THR A 127 4.43 -4.76 9.57
C THR A 127 3.05 -5.28 10.01
N ILE A 128 2.42 -4.62 10.99
CA ILE A 128 1.10 -4.98 11.51
C ILE A 128 0.13 -3.83 11.28
N LEU A 129 -1.06 -4.15 10.83
CA LEU A 129 -2.15 -3.21 10.62
C LEU A 129 -3.40 -3.64 11.38
N ALA A 130 -3.94 -2.77 12.21
CA ALA A 130 -5.27 -2.93 12.79
C ALA A 130 -6.29 -2.09 11.97
N VAL A 131 -7.40 -2.70 11.59
CA VAL A 131 -8.48 -2.10 10.80
C VAL A 131 -9.78 -2.15 11.60
N GLY A 132 -10.38 -1.01 11.80
CA GLY A 132 -11.69 -0.88 12.43
C GLY A 132 -12.82 -0.79 11.42
N THR A 133 -13.94 -1.46 11.73
CA THR A 133 -15.17 -1.47 10.95
C THR A 133 -16.34 -1.19 11.90
N TYR A 134 -16.72 0.07 12.05
CA TYR A 134 -17.59 0.47 13.16
C TYR A 134 -19.06 0.09 12.96
N ARG A 135 -19.48 -0.24 11.74
CA ARG A 135 -20.85 -0.68 11.41
C ARG A 135 -20.95 -2.16 11.06
N TYR A 136 -19.87 -2.92 11.26
CA TYR A 136 -19.90 -4.36 11.00
C TYR A 136 -21.02 -5.03 11.80
N GLY A 137 -21.84 -5.83 11.13
CA GLY A 137 -22.96 -6.52 11.77
C GLY A 137 -23.57 -7.60 10.90
N ILE A 138 -24.49 -8.37 11.48
CA ILE A 138 -25.22 -9.41 10.77
C ILE A 138 -26.24 -8.73 9.83
N PRO A 139 -26.41 -9.20 8.58
CA PRO A 139 -27.43 -8.69 7.68
C PRO A 139 -28.81 -8.72 8.33
N ASN A 140 -29.53 -7.60 8.22
CA ASN A 140 -30.87 -7.38 8.79
C ASN A 140 -30.92 -7.28 10.34
N ASP A 141 -29.79 -7.22 11.03
CA ASP A 141 -29.74 -6.91 12.44
C ASP A 141 -29.65 -5.40 12.68
N THR A 142 -30.37 -4.91 13.67
CA THR A 142 -30.32 -3.52 14.13
C THR A 142 -29.10 -3.26 15.03
N VAL A 143 -28.48 -4.32 15.55
CA VAL A 143 -27.29 -4.27 16.40
C VAL A 143 -26.06 -4.43 15.51
N LYS A 144 -25.26 -3.37 15.42
CA LYS A 144 -23.99 -3.36 14.69
C LYS A 144 -22.84 -3.17 15.67
N PRO A 145 -22.30 -4.26 16.22
CA PRO A 145 -21.29 -4.18 17.29
C PRO A 145 -19.94 -3.62 16.80
N GLY A 146 -19.76 -3.55 15.48
CA GLY A 146 -18.44 -3.26 14.90
C GLY A 146 -17.49 -4.45 14.96
N SER A 147 -16.33 -4.29 14.36
CA SER A 147 -15.24 -5.27 14.43
C SER A 147 -13.88 -4.61 14.33
N VAL A 148 -12.85 -5.33 14.78
CA VAL A 148 -11.45 -4.99 14.53
C VAL A 148 -10.78 -6.22 13.93
N GLN A 149 -10.06 -6.01 12.84
CA GLN A 149 -9.24 -7.02 12.22
C GLN A 149 -7.77 -6.61 12.35
N VAL A 150 -6.89 -7.58 12.58
CA VAL A 150 -5.45 -7.36 12.61
C VAL A 150 -4.80 -8.14 11.49
N TRP A 151 -3.99 -7.45 10.71
CA TRP A 151 -3.34 -7.97 9.51
C TRP A 151 -1.83 -7.96 9.69
N ASP A 152 -1.19 -9.08 9.40
CA ASP A 152 0.25 -9.17 9.26
C ASP A 152 0.61 -8.84 7.80
N LEU A 153 1.28 -7.69 7.61
CA LEU A 153 1.69 -7.21 6.30
C LEU A 153 3.02 -7.81 5.84
N THR A 154 3.70 -8.60 6.68
CA THR A 154 4.90 -9.36 6.30
C THR A 154 4.55 -10.58 5.48
N THR A 155 3.37 -11.17 5.74
CA THR A 155 2.81 -12.20 4.87
C THR A 155 2.14 -11.53 3.66
N PRO A 156 2.18 -12.12 2.47
CA PRO A 156 1.36 -11.60 1.38
C PRO A 156 -0.08 -11.49 1.87
N LEU A 157 -0.68 -10.32 1.79
CA LEU A 157 -2.14 -10.24 1.83
C LEU A 157 -2.61 -11.10 0.66
N ALA A 158 -2.80 -12.38 0.96
CA ALA A 158 -3.10 -13.38 -0.04
C ALA A 158 -4.49 -13.10 -0.55
N ASN A 159 -4.61 -12.43 -1.64
CA ASN A 159 -5.34 -12.91 -2.78
C ASN A 159 -5.45 -11.82 -3.85
N ARG A 160 -4.56 -11.84 -4.77
CA ARG A 160 -4.84 -11.92 -6.20
C ARG A 160 -3.52 -11.92 -6.91
N ASN A 161 -3.33 -12.96 -7.69
CA ASN A 161 -2.54 -12.90 -8.88
C ASN A 161 -3.08 -11.78 -9.78
N GLU A 162 -2.73 -10.53 -9.52
CA GLU A 162 -2.44 -9.65 -10.61
C GLU A 162 -1.06 -10.07 -11.07
N VAL A 163 -1.04 -11.23 -11.70
CA VAL A 163 -0.11 -11.50 -12.76
C VAL A 163 -0.32 -10.33 -13.71
N ALA A 164 0.59 -9.35 -13.69
CA ALA A 164 0.79 -8.55 -14.89
C ALA A 164 0.79 -9.58 -16.00
N THR A 165 -0.22 -9.53 -16.88
CA THR A 165 -0.40 -10.53 -17.93
C THR A 165 0.90 -10.54 -18.70
N GLY A 166 1.74 -11.54 -18.43
CA GLY A 166 3.02 -11.62 -19.07
C GLY A 166 4.26 -11.73 -18.19
N LEU A 167 4.16 -11.71 -16.86
CA LEU A 167 5.31 -11.84 -15.97
C LEU A 167 5.06 -12.90 -14.90
N ALA A 168 5.98 -13.86 -14.75
CA ALA A 168 5.96 -14.84 -13.67
C ALA A 168 7.28 -14.80 -12.89
N VAL A 169 7.19 -14.81 -11.57
CA VAL A 169 8.34 -14.83 -10.64
C VAL A 169 8.14 -15.99 -9.67
N TYR A 170 9.04 -16.97 -9.71
CA TYR A 170 8.92 -18.18 -8.90
C TYR A 170 10.28 -18.82 -8.56
N PRO A 171 10.40 -19.63 -7.49
CA PRO A 171 9.35 -19.90 -6.50
C PRO A 171 9.06 -18.69 -5.59
N GLN A 172 7.89 -18.68 -4.97
CA GLN A 172 7.58 -17.75 -3.90
C GLN A 172 6.86 -18.52 -2.77
N PRO A 173 7.38 -18.47 -1.55
CA PRO A 173 8.63 -17.83 -1.11
C PRO A 173 9.88 -18.37 -1.80
N ALA A 174 10.90 -17.52 -1.95
CA ALA A 174 12.20 -17.89 -2.55
C ALA A 174 13.22 -18.21 -1.45
N VAL A 175 14.15 -19.11 -1.74
CA VAL A 175 15.24 -19.49 -0.82
C VAL A 175 16.58 -19.11 -1.43
N ASP A 176 17.07 -19.86 -2.40
CA ASP A 176 18.39 -19.66 -3.00
C ASP A 176 18.37 -18.79 -4.24
N PHE A 177 17.25 -18.82 -4.97
CA PHE A 177 17.09 -18.08 -6.21
C PHE A 177 15.60 -17.86 -6.53
N VAL A 178 15.35 -16.95 -7.47
CA VAL A 178 14.06 -16.75 -8.08
C VAL A 178 14.22 -16.68 -9.60
N ASN A 179 13.35 -17.35 -10.32
CA ASN A 179 13.25 -17.27 -11.78
C ASN A 179 12.23 -16.20 -12.18
N ILE A 180 12.52 -15.52 -13.27
CA ILE A 180 11.68 -14.47 -13.85
C ILE A 180 11.39 -14.87 -15.28
N GLU A 181 10.11 -15.06 -15.60
CA GLU A 181 9.65 -15.32 -16.95
C GLU A 181 8.76 -14.17 -17.43
N THR A 182 9.05 -13.69 -18.64
CA THR A 182 8.23 -12.68 -19.31
C THR A 182 7.57 -13.32 -20.52
N THR A 183 6.26 -13.16 -20.67
CA THR A 183 5.51 -13.62 -21.85
C THR A 183 5.37 -12.54 -22.92
N SER A 184 5.69 -11.29 -22.56
CA SER A 184 5.78 -10.16 -23.48
C SER A 184 7.01 -9.31 -23.15
N GLY A 185 7.71 -8.84 -24.15
CA GLY A 185 8.94 -8.06 -24.01
C GLY A 185 10.16 -8.86 -23.58
N THR A 186 11.33 -8.24 -23.65
CA THR A 186 12.60 -8.79 -23.18
C THR A 186 12.96 -8.19 -21.84
N LEU A 187 13.39 -9.02 -20.89
CA LEU A 187 13.91 -8.56 -19.60
C LEU A 187 15.22 -7.80 -19.82
N GLU A 188 15.29 -6.56 -19.35
CA GLU A 188 16.47 -5.71 -19.44
C GLU A 188 17.25 -5.68 -18.14
N SER A 189 16.56 -5.53 -17.01
CA SER A 189 17.20 -5.59 -15.69
C SER A 189 16.21 -6.03 -14.60
N VAL A 190 16.78 -6.53 -13.50
CA VAL A 190 16.07 -6.92 -12.27
C VAL A 190 16.75 -6.26 -11.10
N SER A 191 16.07 -5.42 -10.37
CA SER A 191 16.59 -4.77 -9.16
C SER A 191 15.78 -5.21 -7.94
N LEU A 192 16.49 -5.56 -6.87
CA LEU A 192 15.93 -5.95 -5.59
C LEU A 192 16.08 -4.81 -4.58
N TYR A 193 15.03 -4.53 -3.85
CA TYR A 193 15.00 -3.49 -2.83
C TYR A 193 14.39 -4.03 -1.54
N ASN A 194 14.85 -3.56 -0.40
CA ASN A 194 14.25 -3.88 0.88
C ASN A 194 13.00 -3.01 1.16
N THR A 195 12.32 -3.28 2.26
CA THR A 195 11.10 -2.55 2.67
C THR A 195 11.35 -1.08 3.01
N ARG A 196 12.61 -0.64 3.16
CA ARG A 196 12.98 0.76 3.35
C ARG A 196 13.25 1.49 2.02
N GLY A 197 13.10 0.77 0.89
CA GLY A 197 13.40 1.29 -0.44
C GLY A 197 14.91 1.34 -0.75
N GLU A 198 15.76 0.76 0.11
CA GLU A 198 17.20 0.70 -0.14
C GLU A 198 17.48 -0.37 -1.20
N HIS A 199 18.27 -0.01 -2.19
CA HIS A 199 18.71 -0.91 -3.24
C HIS A 199 19.62 -2.00 -2.65
N VAL A 200 19.33 -3.27 -2.95
CA VAL A 200 20.06 -4.44 -2.45
C VAL A 200 20.98 -5.01 -3.51
N LEU A 201 20.45 -5.27 -4.71
CA LEU A 201 21.22 -5.76 -5.85
C LEU A 201 20.50 -5.49 -7.17
N THR A 202 21.24 -5.53 -8.27
CA THR A 202 20.72 -5.57 -9.64
C THR A 202 21.32 -6.75 -10.39
N SER A 203 20.52 -7.41 -11.20
CA SER A 203 20.90 -8.48 -12.12
C SER A 203 20.34 -8.18 -13.52
N TYR A 204 21.03 -8.73 -14.54
CA TYR A 204 20.58 -8.70 -15.93
C TYR A 204 20.18 -10.10 -16.43
N GLU A 205 20.09 -11.06 -15.51
CA GLU A 205 19.74 -12.44 -15.79
C GLU A 205 18.29 -12.73 -15.37
N ALA A 206 17.65 -13.63 -16.07
CA ALA A 206 16.28 -14.09 -15.74
C ALA A 206 16.22 -14.98 -14.48
N GLN A 207 17.38 -15.32 -13.90
CA GLN A 207 17.47 -15.97 -12.61
C GLN A 207 18.26 -15.09 -11.65
N LEU A 208 17.58 -14.63 -10.60
CA LEU A 208 18.17 -13.82 -9.53
C LEU A 208 18.63 -14.73 -8.40
N LYS A 209 19.92 -14.73 -8.08
CA LYS A 209 20.48 -15.44 -6.92
C LYS A 209 20.27 -14.62 -5.67
N LEU A 210 19.85 -15.29 -4.59
CA LEU A 210 19.50 -14.67 -3.31
C LEU A 210 20.48 -15.05 -2.19
N GLN A 211 21.60 -15.68 -2.53
CA GLN A 211 22.66 -16.00 -1.58
C GLN A 211 23.14 -14.71 -0.93
N ASP A 212 23.28 -14.74 0.39
CA ASP A 212 23.68 -13.59 1.22
C ASP A 212 22.61 -12.49 1.40
N ILE A 213 21.37 -12.73 0.92
CA ILE A 213 20.24 -11.85 1.20
C ILE A 213 19.51 -12.37 2.44
N ALA A 214 19.28 -11.50 3.41
CA ALA A 214 18.56 -11.86 4.62
C ALA A 214 17.11 -12.27 4.32
N SER A 215 16.57 -13.22 5.09
CA SER A 215 15.15 -13.56 5.00
C SER A 215 14.31 -12.33 5.26
N GLY A 216 13.25 -12.16 4.50
CA GLY A 216 12.39 -10.98 4.63
C GLY A 216 11.53 -10.69 3.41
N LEU A 217 10.86 -9.54 3.50
CA LEU A 217 10.08 -8.99 2.42
C LEU A 217 10.93 -8.03 1.60
N TYR A 218 10.84 -8.17 0.28
CA TYR A 218 11.53 -7.35 -0.71
C TYR A 218 10.59 -6.94 -1.83
N ILE A 219 10.98 -5.93 -2.57
CA ILE A 219 10.34 -5.55 -3.82
C ILE A 219 11.31 -5.84 -4.96
N LEU A 220 10.84 -6.58 -5.93
CA LEU A 220 11.52 -6.86 -7.17
C LEU A 220 11.03 -5.85 -8.23
N GLN A 221 11.92 -5.03 -8.75
CA GLN A 221 11.66 -4.16 -9.90
C GLN A 221 12.28 -4.79 -11.15
N LEU A 222 11.47 -4.91 -12.17
CA LEU A 222 11.81 -5.53 -13.45
C LEU A 222 11.68 -4.48 -14.54
N GLU A 223 12.75 -4.24 -15.26
CA GLU A 223 12.75 -3.40 -16.45
C GLU A 223 12.70 -4.30 -17.68
N THR A 224 11.77 -4.03 -18.55
CA THR A 224 11.59 -4.76 -19.81
C THR A 224 11.47 -3.77 -20.95
N SER A 225 11.59 -4.26 -22.18
CA SER A 225 11.38 -3.43 -23.37
C SER A 225 9.96 -2.82 -23.50
N GLU A 226 9.00 -3.29 -22.68
CA GLU A 226 7.63 -2.79 -22.66
C GLU A 226 7.31 -1.91 -21.45
N GLY A 227 8.21 -1.81 -20.47
CA GLY A 227 8.03 -0.96 -19.30
C GLY A 227 8.64 -1.52 -18.02
N VAL A 228 8.34 -0.84 -16.92
CA VAL A 228 8.82 -1.20 -15.59
C VAL A 228 7.70 -1.87 -14.81
N TYR A 229 7.98 -3.06 -14.30
CA TYR A 229 7.07 -3.85 -13.48
C TYR A 229 7.64 -3.99 -12.07
N ARG A 230 6.78 -4.10 -11.10
CA ARG A 230 7.18 -4.29 -9.71
C ARG A 230 6.38 -5.41 -9.08
N GLN A 231 7.07 -6.27 -8.34
CA GLN A 231 6.45 -7.41 -7.68
C GLN A 231 7.07 -7.63 -6.31
N LYS A 232 6.26 -8.05 -5.37
CA LYS A 232 6.69 -8.46 -4.04
C LYS A 232 7.44 -9.78 -4.13
N LEU A 233 8.55 -9.89 -3.39
CA LEU A 233 9.34 -11.11 -3.23
C LEU A 233 9.53 -11.42 -1.75
N ILE A 234 9.20 -12.64 -1.34
CA ILE A 234 9.47 -13.15 0.00
C ILE A 234 10.67 -14.06 -0.08
N ILE A 235 11.69 -13.78 0.73
CA ILE A 235 12.91 -14.60 0.87
C ILE A 235 12.89 -15.27 2.24
N GLN A 236 13.09 -16.60 2.27
CA GLN A 236 13.14 -17.43 3.46
C GLN A 236 14.54 -17.97 3.75
#